data_5834a283d114186e82927d5b05ef1816
#
_entry.id   5834a283d114186e82927d5b05ef1816
#
_cell.length_a   1.000
_cell.length_b   1.000
_cell.length_c   1.000
_cell.angle_alpha   90.00
_cell.angle_beta   90.00
_cell.angle_gamma   90.00
#
_symmetry.space_group_name_H-M   'P 1'
#
loop_
_entity.id
_entity.type
_entity.pdbx_description
1 polymer ?
#
loop_
_entity_poly.entity_id
_entity_poly.type
_entity_poly.pdbx_seq_one_letter_code
_entity_poly.pdbx_strand_id
1 'polypeptide(L)'
;MSGPHNAMELVIPSDFKYLGAVDAAFQDLAREFSCAQRWIDDFSTALVEACTNAIEHGNKYSKDKRVRIVVQFDDGRIVGRIQDEGAGFDFTKFLSGPPPDPLSERGRGIMIMKAFTDDVRFSFDPKRGLCVEMTKSCGKSGPGSPEDEN
;
A
#
# COMPACT_ATOMS: atom_id res chain seq x y z
N MET A 1 -0.53 3.63 27.58
CA MET A 1 -0.72 2.63 26.54
C MET A 1 0.24 2.86 25.40
N SER A 2 0.90 1.85 25.03
CA SER A 2 1.80 1.91 23.91
C SER A 2 1.03 1.90 22.59
N GLY A 3 1.63 2.42 21.54
CA GLY A 3 1.11 2.28 20.22
C GLY A 3 1.10 0.83 19.76
N PRO A 4 0.68 0.56 18.51
CA PRO A 4 0.64 -0.82 18.00
C PRO A 4 2.02 -1.43 18.00
N HIS A 5 2.13 -2.64 18.55
CA HIS A 5 3.39 -3.38 18.59
C HIS A 5 3.69 -4.12 17.30
N ASN A 6 2.76 -4.10 16.37
CA ASN A 6 2.79 -4.88 15.13
C ASN A 6 2.70 -3.97 13.91
N ALA A 7 3.44 -2.90 13.96
CA ALA A 7 3.49 -1.92 12.88
C ALA A 7 4.93 -1.59 12.52
N MET A 8 5.13 -1.18 11.29
CA MET A 8 6.39 -0.58 10.87
C MET A 8 6.11 0.76 10.23
N GLU A 9 7.09 1.64 10.31
CA GLU A 9 7.05 2.91 9.63
C GLU A 9 8.38 3.12 8.91
N LEU A 10 8.29 3.49 7.64
CA LEU A 10 9.46 3.82 6.83
C LEU A 10 9.23 5.18 6.19
N VAL A 11 10.28 5.95 6.08
CA VAL A 11 10.29 7.20 5.33
C VAL A 11 11.40 7.11 4.32
N ILE A 12 11.05 7.24 3.05
CA ILE A 12 12.03 7.12 1.97
C ILE A 12 12.05 8.37 1.10
N PRO A 13 13.18 8.67 0.49
CA PRO A 13 13.22 9.68 -0.57
C PRO A 13 12.41 9.25 -1.78
N SER A 14 12.09 10.21 -2.65
CA SER A 14 11.28 9.96 -3.86
C SER A 14 12.13 9.37 -4.98
N ASP A 15 12.61 8.16 -4.75
CA ASP A 15 13.51 7.46 -5.67
C ASP A 15 13.19 5.97 -5.66
N PHE A 16 13.02 5.39 -6.82
CA PHE A 16 12.65 3.97 -6.98
C PHE A 16 13.68 3.01 -6.38
N LYS A 17 14.92 3.44 -6.20
CA LYS A 17 15.96 2.54 -5.65
C LYS A 17 15.65 2.07 -4.23
N TYR A 18 14.73 2.73 -3.52
CA TYR A 18 14.34 2.34 -2.17
C TYR A 18 13.18 1.35 -2.12
N LEU A 19 12.55 1.07 -3.27
CA LEU A 19 11.38 0.18 -3.29
C LEU A 19 11.70 -1.23 -2.83
N GLY A 20 12.87 -1.74 -3.19
CA GLY A 20 13.29 -3.06 -2.73
C GLY A 20 13.41 -3.14 -1.21
N ALA A 21 13.91 -2.08 -0.58
CA ALA A 21 14.03 -2.02 0.88
C ALA A 21 12.65 -1.99 1.55
N VAL A 22 11.70 -1.28 0.97
CA VAL A 22 10.32 -1.25 1.49
C VAL A 22 9.72 -2.64 1.45
N ASP A 23 9.85 -3.33 0.32
CA ASP A 23 9.31 -4.66 0.17
C ASP A 23 9.99 -5.66 1.11
N ALA A 24 11.30 -5.60 1.24
CA ALA A 24 12.04 -6.49 2.12
C ALA A 24 11.61 -6.30 3.57
N ALA A 25 11.47 -5.05 4.02
CA ALA A 25 11.02 -4.76 5.38
C ALA A 25 9.61 -5.28 5.62
N PHE A 26 8.72 -5.08 4.66
CA PHE A 26 7.35 -5.59 4.75
C PHE A 26 7.33 -7.12 4.85
N GLN A 27 8.07 -7.80 3.97
CA GLN A 27 8.13 -9.26 3.96
C GLN A 27 8.67 -9.80 5.29
N ASP A 28 9.69 -9.18 5.84
CA ASP A 28 10.27 -9.58 7.11
C ASP A 28 9.25 -9.45 8.25
N LEU A 29 8.55 -8.33 8.31
CA LEU A 29 7.54 -8.12 9.33
C LEU A 29 6.38 -9.11 9.17
N ALA A 30 5.95 -9.33 7.94
CA ALA A 30 4.81 -10.19 7.66
C ALA A 30 5.04 -11.63 8.12
N ARG A 31 6.27 -12.11 8.12
CA ARG A 31 6.59 -13.47 8.58
C ARG A 31 6.31 -13.68 10.06
N GLU A 32 6.21 -12.62 10.83
CA GLU A 32 5.90 -12.71 12.26
C GLU A 32 4.41 -12.95 12.53
N PHE A 33 3.59 -12.90 11.49
CA PHE A 33 2.13 -13.00 11.61
C PHE A 33 1.60 -14.19 10.82
N SER A 34 0.49 -14.75 11.30
CA SER A 34 -0.15 -15.90 10.68
C SER A 34 -0.92 -15.47 9.44
N CYS A 35 -0.19 -15.13 8.40
CA CYS A 35 -0.77 -14.69 7.13
C CYS A 35 -0.23 -15.59 6.03
N ALA A 36 -1.11 -16.12 5.17
CA ALA A 36 -0.68 -16.97 4.08
C ALA A 36 0.24 -16.20 3.14
N GLN A 37 1.27 -16.85 2.65
CA GLN A 37 2.28 -16.19 1.81
C GLN A 37 1.66 -15.53 0.58
N ARG A 38 0.64 -16.14 -0.02
CA ARG A 38 -0.01 -15.54 -1.19
C ARG A 38 -0.65 -14.19 -0.88
N TRP A 39 -1.21 -14.03 0.33
CA TRP A 39 -1.79 -12.74 0.73
C TRP A 39 -0.72 -11.71 1.01
N ILE A 40 0.41 -12.15 1.52
CA ILE A 40 1.58 -11.29 1.72
C ILE A 40 2.10 -10.83 0.36
N ASP A 41 2.22 -11.75 -0.60
CA ASP A 41 2.70 -11.41 -1.95
C ASP A 41 1.75 -10.47 -2.67
N ASP A 42 0.45 -10.69 -2.53
CA ASP A 42 -0.55 -9.80 -3.11
C ASP A 42 -0.44 -8.39 -2.54
N PHE A 43 -0.35 -8.30 -1.21
CA PHE A 43 -0.21 -6.99 -0.57
C PHE A 43 1.11 -6.32 -0.96
N SER A 44 2.18 -7.10 -1.05
CA SER A 44 3.48 -6.59 -1.49
C SER A 44 3.37 -5.94 -2.88
N THR A 45 2.68 -6.59 -3.80
CA THR A 45 2.48 -6.04 -5.14
C THR A 45 1.75 -4.69 -5.07
N ALA A 46 0.67 -4.63 -4.30
CA ALA A 46 -0.09 -3.38 -4.14
C ALA A 46 0.74 -2.29 -3.44
N LEU A 47 1.52 -2.68 -2.43
CA LEU A 47 2.36 -1.75 -1.68
C LEU A 47 3.41 -1.09 -2.58
N VAL A 48 4.08 -1.89 -3.41
CA VAL A 48 5.09 -1.37 -4.33
C VAL A 48 4.44 -0.43 -5.35
N GLU A 49 3.25 -0.76 -5.85
CA GLU A 49 2.54 0.13 -6.77
C GLU A 49 2.14 1.44 -6.11
N ALA A 50 1.68 1.40 -4.87
CA ALA A 50 1.31 2.61 -4.14
C ALA A 50 2.53 3.50 -3.92
N CYS A 51 3.67 2.91 -3.58
CA CYS A 51 4.92 3.66 -3.42
C CYS A 51 5.40 4.23 -4.75
N THR A 52 5.29 3.46 -5.84
CA THR A 52 5.64 3.93 -7.17
C THR A 52 4.81 5.15 -7.55
N ASN A 53 3.49 5.09 -7.32
CA ASN A 53 2.62 6.23 -7.59
C ASN A 53 2.97 7.44 -6.73
N ALA A 54 3.30 7.22 -5.47
CA ALA A 54 3.69 8.32 -4.58
C ALA A 54 4.97 9.02 -5.06
N ILE A 55 5.95 8.26 -5.49
CA ILE A 55 7.21 8.79 -6.00
C ILE A 55 7.02 9.50 -7.34
N GLU A 56 6.39 8.81 -8.28
CA GLU A 56 6.30 9.27 -9.67
C GLU A 56 5.24 10.34 -9.85
N HIS A 57 4.03 10.07 -9.43
CA HIS A 57 2.89 10.94 -9.69
C HIS A 57 2.66 11.95 -8.57
N GLY A 58 2.84 11.54 -7.32
CA GLY A 58 2.66 12.41 -6.18
C GLY A 58 3.78 13.41 -6.04
N ASN A 59 4.96 12.92 -5.75
CA ASN A 59 6.13 13.77 -5.47
C ASN A 59 6.91 14.16 -6.73
N LYS A 60 6.61 13.54 -7.87
CA LYS A 60 7.27 13.83 -9.17
C LYS A 60 8.79 13.76 -9.06
N TYR A 61 9.29 12.73 -8.36
CA TYR A 61 10.71 12.48 -8.14
C TYR A 61 11.44 13.61 -7.41
N SER A 62 10.73 14.50 -6.73
CA SER A 62 11.36 15.62 -6.04
C SER A 62 12.24 15.13 -4.89
N LYS A 63 13.50 15.55 -4.89
CA LYS A 63 14.46 15.15 -3.85
C LYS A 63 14.11 15.72 -2.48
N ASP A 64 13.30 16.77 -2.44
CA ASP A 64 12.91 17.44 -1.20
C ASP A 64 11.64 16.83 -0.60
N LYS A 65 10.99 15.92 -1.32
CA LYS A 65 9.74 15.30 -0.87
C LYS A 65 9.97 13.83 -0.57
N ARG A 66 9.28 13.37 0.45
CA ARG A 66 9.44 12.00 0.95
C ARG A 66 8.14 11.23 0.87
N VAL A 67 8.27 9.92 0.93
CA VAL A 67 7.12 9.01 1.01
C VAL A 67 7.17 8.35 2.38
N ARG A 68 6.07 8.46 3.12
CA ARG A 68 5.93 7.81 4.42
C ARG A 68 5.07 6.57 4.24
N ILE A 69 5.56 5.44 4.72
CA ILE A 69 4.88 4.16 4.61
C ILE A 69 4.66 3.63 6.02
N VAL A 70 3.39 3.35 6.35
CA VAL A 70 3.03 2.71 7.62
C VAL A 70 2.27 1.44 7.30
N VAL A 71 2.72 0.31 7.83
CA VAL A 71 2.02 -0.96 7.65
C VAL A 71 1.74 -1.54 9.03
N GLN A 72 0.49 -1.94 9.25
CA GLN A 72 0.05 -2.53 10.50
C GLN A 72 -0.60 -3.88 10.23
N PHE A 73 -0.37 -4.82 11.15
CA PHE A 73 -1.07 -6.10 11.18
C PHE A 73 -2.03 -6.06 12.36
N ASP A 74 -3.32 -6.17 12.09
CA ASP A 74 -4.35 -5.96 13.10
C ASP A 74 -5.55 -6.86 12.83
N ASP A 75 -5.89 -7.72 13.81
CA ASP A 75 -7.04 -8.62 13.75
C ASP A 75 -7.16 -9.41 12.44
N GLY A 76 -6.04 -9.98 11.98
CA GLY A 76 -6.04 -10.77 10.76
C GLY A 76 -6.11 -9.95 9.49
N ARG A 77 -5.78 -8.67 9.56
CA ARG A 77 -5.75 -7.78 8.41
C ARG A 77 -4.40 -7.08 8.30
N ILE A 78 -4.04 -6.77 7.08
CA ILE A 78 -2.91 -5.90 6.78
C ILE A 78 -3.49 -4.55 6.38
N VAL A 79 -3.03 -3.48 7.02
CA VAL A 79 -3.42 -2.12 6.68
C VAL A 79 -2.17 -1.34 6.36
N GLY A 80 -2.10 -0.80 5.15
CA GLY A 80 -0.97 0.02 4.72
C GLY A 80 -1.42 1.42 4.37
N ARG A 81 -0.65 2.42 4.78
CA ARG A 81 -0.87 3.82 4.43
C ARG A 81 0.38 4.36 3.79
N ILE A 82 0.22 4.93 2.62
CA ILE A 82 1.33 5.50 1.86
C ILE A 82 1.01 6.97 1.64
N GLN A 83 1.82 7.84 2.23
CA GLN A 83 1.64 9.28 2.23
C GLN A 83 2.71 9.94 1.36
N ASP A 84 2.30 10.65 0.32
CA ASP A 84 3.21 11.51 -0.43
C ASP A 84 3.09 12.96 0.07
N GLU A 85 3.86 13.85 -0.55
CA GLU A 85 3.82 15.28 -0.25
C GLU A 85 3.44 16.09 -1.49
N GLY A 86 2.69 15.47 -2.38
CA GLY A 86 2.31 16.06 -3.66
C GLY A 86 1.06 16.91 -3.59
N ALA A 87 0.64 17.38 -4.75
CA ALA A 87 -0.53 18.26 -4.88
C ALA A 87 -1.86 17.50 -4.99
N GLY A 88 -1.81 16.18 -4.97
CA GLY A 88 -3.00 15.36 -5.12
C GLY A 88 -3.47 15.23 -6.56
N PHE A 89 -4.57 14.54 -6.74
CA PHE A 89 -5.23 14.41 -8.03
C PHE A 89 -6.71 14.11 -7.79
N ASP A 90 -7.50 14.17 -8.84
CA ASP A 90 -8.92 13.82 -8.73
C ASP A 90 -9.08 12.30 -8.67
N PHE A 91 -9.03 11.76 -7.45
CA PHE A 91 -9.15 10.32 -7.24
C PHE A 91 -10.60 9.84 -7.25
N THR A 92 -11.58 10.74 -7.27
CA THR A 92 -12.98 10.34 -7.27
C THR A 92 -13.33 9.47 -8.48
N LYS A 93 -12.61 9.66 -9.58
CA LYS A 93 -12.80 8.87 -10.80
C LYS A 93 -12.41 7.39 -10.62
N PHE A 94 -11.67 7.07 -9.57
CA PHE A 94 -11.18 5.72 -9.31
C PHE A 94 -11.88 5.04 -8.14
N LEU A 95 -12.83 5.71 -7.49
CA LEU A 95 -13.49 5.16 -6.31
C LEU A 95 -14.46 4.04 -6.63
N SER A 96 -15.04 4.06 -7.84
CA SER A 96 -15.97 3.02 -8.26
C SER A 96 -15.79 2.75 -9.74
N GLY A 97 -16.02 1.48 -10.12
CA GLY A 97 -15.90 1.05 -11.50
C GLY A 97 -14.45 1.02 -12.00
N PRO A 98 -14.27 0.74 -13.30
CA PRO A 98 -12.94 0.74 -13.89
C PRO A 98 -12.38 2.16 -13.99
N PRO A 99 -11.03 2.32 -13.99
CA PRO A 99 -10.43 3.65 -14.15
C PRO A 99 -10.79 4.26 -15.49
N PRO A 100 -10.89 5.60 -15.55
CA PRO A 100 -11.26 6.30 -16.79
C PRO A 100 -10.29 6.05 -17.94
N ASP A 101 -9.01 5.86 -17.63
CA ASP A 101 -7.98 5.57 -18.62
C ASP A 101 -7.10 4.44 -18.11
N PRO A 102 -7.46 3.18 -18.44
CA PRO A 102 -6.68 2.03 -17.96
C PRO A 102 -5.30 1.93 -18.62
N LEU A 103 -5.03 2.70 -19.66
CA LEU A 103 -3.73 2.70 -20.31
C LEU A 103 -2.76 3.71 -19.68
N SER A 104 -3.24 4.62 -18.84
CA SER A 104 -2.36 5.54 -18.12
C SER A 104 -1.59 4.79 -17.05
N GLU A 105 -0.38 5.25 -16.74
CA GLU A 105 0.43 4.61 -15.70
C GLU A 105 -0.24 4.66 -14.33
N ARG A 106 -0.84 5.80 -13.97
CA ARG A 106 -1.55 5.93 -12.70
C ARG A 106 -2.77 5.02 -12.67
N GLY A 107 -3.52 4.94 -13.76
CA GLY A 107 -4.69 4.07 -13.85
C GLY A 107 -4.33 2.61 -13.65
N ARG A 108 -3.25 2.15 -14.31
CA ARG A 108 -2.77 0.77 -14.14
C ARG A 108 -2.37 0.48 -12.71
N GLY A 109 -1.63 1.40 -12.07
CA GLY A 109 -1.20 1.23 -10.69
C GLY A 109 -2.37 1.11 -9.74
N ILE A 110 -3.39 1.95 -9.92
CA ILE A 110 -4.60 1.89 -9.08
C ILE A 110 -5.37 0.60 -9.32
N MET A 111 -5.45 0.14 -10.58
CA MET A 111 -6.07 -1.16 -10.88
C MET A 111 -5.35 -2.30 -10.14
N ILE A 112 -4.03 -2.28 -10.13
CA ILE A 112 -3.23 -3.28 -9.42
C ILE A 112 -3.52 -3.21 -7.92
N MET A 113 -3.51 -2.03 -7.34
CA MET A 113 -3.84 -1.87 -5.92
C MET A 113 -5.20 -2.49 -5.59
N LYS A 114 -6.21 -2.20 -6.41
CA LYS A 114 -7.56 -2.73 -6.19
C LYS A 114 -7.65 -4.24 -6.42
N ALA A 115 -6.90 -4.75 -7.38
CA ALA A 115 -6.92 -6.17 -7.69
C ALA A 115 -6.29 -7.04 -6.59
N PHE A 116 -5.29 -6.49 -5.91
CA PHE A 116 -4.51 -7.25 -4.93
C PHE A 116 -4.80 -6.91 -3.48
N THR A 117 -5.80 -6.07 -3.23
CA THR A 117 -6.25 -5.74 -1.88
C THR A 117 -7.77 -5.83 -1.79
N ASP A 118 -8.29 -5.76 -0.58
CA ASP A 118 -9.74 -5.81 -0.37
C ASP A 118 -10.38 -4.43 -0.44
N ASP A 119 -9.61 -3.39 -0.11
CA ASP A 119 -10.13 -2.03 -0.11
C ASP A 119 -8.99 -1.05 -0.34
N VAL A 120 -9.28 -0.01 -1.11
CA VAL A 120 -8.33 1.09 -1.38
C VAL A 120 -9.07 2.40 -1.15
N ARG A 121 -8.53 3.23 -0.28
CA ARG A 121 -9.09 4.55 0.02
C ARG A 121 -8.05 5.64 -0.20
N PHE A 122 -8.51 6.76 -0.72
CA PHE A 122 -7.67 7.93 -0.94
C PHE A 122 -8.17 9.07 -0.07
N SER A 123 -7.24 9.84 0.45
CA SER A 123 -7.54 11.09 1.14
C SER A 123 -6.46 12.10 0.83
N PHE A 124 -6.83 13.37 0.78
CA PHE A 124 -5.90 14.44 0.46
C PHE A 124 -6.01 15.55 1.50
N ASP A 125 -4.84 15.97 1.98
CA ASP A 125 -4.71 17.11 2.89
C ASP A 125 -3.78 18.11 2.21
N PRO A 126 -4.23 19.36 1.94
CA PRO A 126 -3.37 20.35 1.29
C PRO A 126 -2.06 20.61 2.02
N LYS A 127 -2.00 20.34 3.31
CA LYS A 127 -0.79 20.54 4.11
C LYS A 127 0.16 19.36 4.11
N ARG A 128 -0.36 18.16 3.78
CA ARG A 128 0.42 16.92 3.86
C ARG A 128 0.64 16.27 2.50
N GLY A 129 -0.39 16.24 1.66
CA GLY A 129 -0.36 15.53 0.41
C GLY A 129 -1.42 14.44 0.35
N LEU A 130 -1.23 13.50 -0.55
CA LEU A 130 -2.16 12.40 -0.78
C LEU A 130 -1.77 11.19 0.06
N CYS A 131 -2.76 10.60 0.70
CA CYS A 131 -2.61 9.32 1.40
C CYS A 131 -3.46 8.27 0.71
N VAL A 132 -2.87 7.13 0.41
CA VAL A 132 -3.63 5.94 0.00
C VAL A 132 -3.59 4.93 1.14
N GLU A 133 -4.76 4.42 1.51
CA GLU A 133 -4.89 3.38 2.51
C GLU A 133 -5.39 2.11 1.85
N MET A 134 -4.67 1.02 2.05
CA MET A 134 -5.04 -0.28 1.50
C MET A 134 -5.22 -1.27 2.64
N THR A 135 -6.23 -2.11 2.52
CA THR A 135 -6.54 -3.13 3.52
C THR A 135 -6.66 -4.48 2.84
N LYS A 136 -6.10 -5.50 3.47
CA LYS A 136 -6.20 -6.86 2.98
C LYS A 136 -6.36 -7.82 4.14
N SER A 137 -7.32 -8.74 4.02
CA SER A 137 -7.48 -9.84 4.95
C SER A 137 -6.30 -10.80 4.81
N CYS A 138 -5.79 -11.28 5.94
CA CYS A 138 -4.72 -12.29 5.95
C CYS A 138 -5.23 -13.70 5.63
N GLY A 139 -6.49 -13.87 5.30
CA GLY A 139 -7.02 -15.19 5.07
C GLY A 139 -7.06 -16.04 6.32
N LYS A 140 -7.23 -15.41 7.47
CA LYS A 140 -7.28 -16.11 8.75
C LYS A 140 -8.63 -16.75 8.90
N SER A 141 -8.85 -17.80 8.16
CA SER A 141 -9.97 -18.69 8.36
C SER A 141 -9.51 -19.80 9.30
N GLY A 142 -10.45 -20.46 9.93
CA GLY A 142 -10.13 -21.54 10.82
C GLY A 142 -9.28 -22.63 10.15
N PRO A 143 -8.73 -23.55 10.92
CA PRO A 143 -7.92 -24.64 10.37
C PRO A 143 -8.69 -25.43 9.32
N GLY A 144 -8.02 -25.74 8.21
CA GLY A 144 -8.62 -26.52 7.15
C GLY A 144 -9.28 -25.72 6.05
N SER A 145 -9.20 -24.38 6.11
CA SER A 145 -9.72 -23.56 5.03
C SER A 145 -8.83 -23.70 3.78
N PRO A 146 -9.43 -23.87 2.60
CA PRO A 146 -8.65 -23.95 1.37
C PRO A 146 -7.80 -22.72 1.09
N GLU A 147 -8.16 -21.58 1.66
CA GLU A 147 -7.44 -20.33 1.46
C GLU A 147 -6.12 -20.30 2.20
N ASP A 148 -5.94 -21.16 3.18
CA ASP A 148 -4.72 -21.24 3.96
C ASP A 148 -3.69 -22.19 3.37
N GLU A 149 -4.01 -22.86 2.28
CA GLU A 149 -3.18 -23.93 1.74
C GLU A 149 -2.14 -23.47 0.71
N ASN A 150 -1.87 -22.19 0.61
CA ASN A 150 -0.85 -21.73 -0.35
C ASN A 150 0.17 -20.86 0.31
#